data_de3bd58c11fa784870b30cd61dde53db
#
_entry.id   de3bd58c11fa784870b30cd61dde53db
#
_cell.length_a   1.000
_cell.length_b   1.000
_cell.length_c   1.000
_cell.angle_alpha   90.00
_cell.angle_beta   90.00
_cell.angle_gamma   90.00
#
_symmetry.space_group_name_H-M   'P 1'
#
loop_
_entity.id
_entity.type
_entity.pdbx_description
1 polymer ?
#
loop_
_entity_poly.entity_id
_entity_poly.type
_entity_poly.pdbx_seq_one_letter_code
_entity_poly.pdbx_strand_id
1 'polypeptide(L)'
;RDRLRSRGLGDVYKRQGINRRGNIFKLITALKQICNHPYQFLKGGEMSKEMSGKMDKCISTVQSILDNDEKTLIFTQYKEMGDILCKVISDECSTEPLFFHGSLTVPQREELINRFQTDADAKVMILSLKAGGTGLNLTSATNVIHYDLWWNPAVEDQATDRTYRIGQDKNVMVHRMITLGTFEEKIDEMLKSKKELADLAVYEGEKIITELSDQEIYDIFSLSAG
;
A
#
# COMPACT_ATOMS: atom_id res chain seq x y z
N ARG A 1 -25.81 -14.59 -42.97
CA ARG A 1 -24.39 -15.07 -42.78
C ARG A 1 -23.48 -14.04 -42.12
N ASP A 2 -23.75 -12.73 -42.23
CA ASP A 2 -22.87 -11.66 -41.69
C ASP A 2 -23.01 -11.43 -40.19
N ARG A 3 -24.17 -11.75 -39.57
CA ARG A 3 -24.39 -11.60 -38.13
C ARG A 3 -23.59 -12.58 -37.27
N LEU A 4 -23.18 -13.73 -37.80
CA LEU A 4 -22.39 -14.73 -37.11
C LEU A 4 -20.88 -14.40 -37.08
N ARG A 5 -20.39 -13.70 -38.15
CA ARG A 5 -18.99 -13.25 -38.19
C ARG A 5 -18.71 -12.08 -37.26
N SER A 6 -19.66 -11.15 -37.06
CA SER A 6 -19.48 -10.01 -36.17
C SER A 6 -19.45 -10.41 -34.67
N ARG A 7 -20.21 -11.46 -34.28
CA ARG A 7 -20.16 -12.00 -32.89
C ARG A 7 -18.84 -12.66 -32.57
N GLY A 8 -18.26 -13.43 -33.50
CA GLY A 8 -16.96 -14.08 -33.27
C GLY A 8 -15.80 -13.10 -33.13
N LEU A 9 -15.78 -12.03 -33.93
CA LEU A 9 -14.77 -10.97 -33.83
C LEU A 9 -14.91 -10.21 -32.50
N GLY A 10 -16.13 -9.85 -32.09
CA GLY A 10 -16.38 -9.19 -30.80
C GLY A 10 -15.92 -10.02 -29.59
N ASP A 11 -16.09 -11.34 -29.63
CA ASP A 11 -15.64 -12.25 -28.57
C ASP A 11 -14.11 -12.41 -28.56
N VAL A 12 -13.44 -12.40 -29.71
CA VAL A 12 -11.97 -12.42 -29.81
C VAL A 12 -11.38 -11.12 -29.26
N TYR A 13 -11.93 -9.96 -29.63
CA TYR A 13 -11.47 -8.67 -29.08
C TYR A 13 -11.70 -8.55 -27.59
N LYS A 14 -12.84 -9.02 -27.06
CA LYS A 14 -13.08 -9.07 -25.62
C LYS A 14 -12.10 -9.99 -24.90
N ARG A 15 -11.80 -11.17 -25.43
CA ARG A 15 -10.81 -12.09 -24.85
C ARG A 15 -9.39 -11.51 -24.87
N GLN A 16 -8.99 -10.84 -25.94
CA GLN A 16 -7.70 -10.15 -26.03
C GLN A 16 -7.62 -9.00 -25.02
N GLY A 17 -8.68 -8.21 -24.86
CA GLY A 17 -8.75 -7.14 -23.86
C GLY A 17 -8.68 -7.66 -22.42
N ILE A 18 -9.35 -8.78 -22.08
CA ILE A 18 -9.28 -9.41 -20.77
C ILE A 18 -7.88 -9.95 -20.49
N ASN A 19 -7.25 -10.62 -21.45
CA ASN A 19 -5.88 -11.13 -21.31
C ASN A 19 -4.87 -10.00 -21.14
N ARG A 20 -5.01 -8.90 -21.90
CA ARG A 20 -4.16 -7.71 -21.78
C ARG A 20 -4.26 -7.10 -20.37
N ARG A 21 -5.48 -6.86 -19.89
CA ARG A 21 -5.70 -6.35 -18.52
C ARG A 21 -5.08 -7.26 -17.47
N GLY A 22 -5.29 -8.57 -17.56
CA GLY A 22 -4.71 -9.55 -16.65
C GLY A 22 -3.17 -9.53 -16.61
N ASN A 23 -2.52 -9.36 -17.78
CA ASN A 23 -1.07 -9.28 -17.87
C ASN A 23 -0.53 -7.97 -17.29
N ILE A 24 -1.20 -6.84 -17.53
CA ILE A 24 -0.85 -5.55 -16.92
C ILE A 24 -0.94 -5.63 -15.41
N PHE A 25 -2.03 -6.21 -14.86
CA PHE A 25 -2.17 -6.41 -13.42
C PHE A 25 -1.07 -7.27 -12.80
N LYS A 26 -0.69 -8.36 -13.47
CA LYS A 26 0.42 -9.22 -13.02
C LYS A 26 1.74 -8.47 -12.99
N LEU A 27 2.04 -7.72 -14.05
CA LEU A 27 3.26 -6.91 -14.14
C LEU A 27 3.33 -5.88 -13.01
N ILE A 28 2.26 -5.12 -12.83
CA ILE A 28 2.16 -4.10 -11.79
C ILE A 28 2.32 -4.70 -10.40
N THR A 29 1.64 -5.81 -10.13
CA THR A 29 1.74 -6.50 -8.84
C THR A 29 3.17 -6.95 -8.58
N ALA A 30 3.84 -7.52 -9.57
CA ALA A 30 5.23 -7.95 -9.47
C ALA A 30 6.17 -6.78 -9.18
N LEU A 31 6.02 -5.68 -9.93
CA LEU A 31 6.85 -4.48 -9.74
C LEU A 31 6.62 -3.84 -8.36
N LYS A 32 5.37 -3.76 -7.90
CA LYS A 32 5.08 -3.28 -6.53
C LYS A 32 5.75 -4.14 -5.47
N GLN A 33 5.69 -5.46 -5.61
CA GLN A 33 6.34 -6.37 -4.67
C GLN A 33 7.86 -6.20 -4.67
N ILE A 34 8.48 -6.02 -5.84
CA ILE A 34 9.92 -5.77 -5.95
C ILE A 34 10.31 -4.44 -5.31
N CYS A 35 9.55 -3.36 -5.57
CA CYS A 35 9.78 -2.05 -4.99
C CYS A 35 9.56 -2.05 -3.46
N ASN A 36 8.64 -2.86 -2.95
CA ASN A 36 8.45 -3.01 -1.52
C ASN A 36 9.66 -3.69 -0.86
N HIS A 37 9.96 -4.90 -1.31
CA HIS A 37 11.11 -5.67 -0.84
C HIS A 37 11.37 -6.85 -1.78
N PRO A 38 12.59 -7.11 -2.25
CA PRO A 38 12.88 -8.23 -3.17
C PRO A 38 12.40 -9.58 -2.66
N TYR A 39 12.50 -9.83 -1.35
CA TYR A 39 12.02 -11.07 -0.74
C TYR A 39 10.52 -11.30 -1.00
N GLN A 40 9.69 -10.24 -1.01
CA GLN A 40 8.26 -10.37 -1.25
C GLN A 40 7.95 -10.97 -2.63
N PHE A 41 8.73 -10.65 -3.63
CA PHE A 41 8.57 -11.17 -4.99
C PHE A 41 9.24 -12.54 -5.18
N LEU A 42 10.50 -12.67 -4.72
CA LEU A 42 11.33 -13.87 -4.93
C LEU A 42 10.94 -15.04 -4.03
N LYS A 43 10.21 -14.78 -2.93
CA LYS A 43 9.88 -15.78 -1.90
C LYS A 43 11.10 -16.46 -1.28
N GLY A 44 12.23 -15.78 -1.28
CA GLY A 44 13.50 -16.29 -0.79
C GLY A 44 14.54 -15.19 -0.72
N GLY A 45 15.64 -15.46 -0.03
CA GLY A 45 16.70 -14.51 0.23
C GLY A 45 16.67 -13.98 1.66
N GLU A 46 17.28 -12.83 1.87
CA GLU A 46 17.38 -12.18 3.16
C GLU A 46 16.25 -11.16 3.36
N MET A 47 15.65 -11.16 4.56
CA MET A 47 14.69 -10.14 4.99
C MET A 47 15.44 -9.09 5.82
N SER A 48 16.22 -8.24 5.16
CA SER A 48 16.95 -7.18 5.85
C SER A 48 16.64 -5.81 5.25
N LYS A 49 16.85 -4.72 6.00
CA LYS A 49 16.57 -3.36 5.53
C LYS A 49 17.46 -2.96 4.36
N GLU A 50 18.68 -3.48 4.29
CA GLU A 50 19.69 -3.19 3.26
C GLU A 50 19.25 -3.65 1.86
N MET A 51 18.36 -4.64 1.79
CA MET A 51 17.84 -5.16 0.53
C MET A 51 16.84 -4.24 -0.16
N SER A 52 16.32 -3.21 0.54
CA SER A 52 15.33 -2.28 -0.01
C SER A 52 15.50 -0.89 0.58
N GLY A 53 15.81 0.10 -0.26
CA GLY A 53 15.88 1.50 0.16
C GLY A 53 14.57 2.02 0.76
N LYS A 54 13.42 1.46 0.33
CA LYS A 54 12.11 1.74 0.93
C LYS A 54 12.04 1.20 2.37
N MET A 55 12.53 -0.02 2.60
CA MET A 55 12.57 -0.63 3.92
C MET A 55 13.53 0.16 4.84
N ASP A 56 14.72 0.47 4.38
CA ASP A 56 15.70 1.27 5.15
C ASP A 56 15.12 2.63 5.58
N LYS A 57 14.46 3.33 4.65
CA LYS A 57 13.76 4.59 4.96
C LYS A 57 12.61 4.40 5.94
N CYS A 58 11.85 3.31 5.82
CA CYS A 58 10.77 3.00 6.75
C CYS A 58 11.32 2.76 8.16
N ILE A 59 12.36 1.94 8.30
CA ILE A 59 13.01 1.66 9.59
C ILE A 59 13.54 2.94 10.24
N SER A 60 14.27 3.77 9.50
CA SER A 60 14.77 5.04 10.05
C SER A 60 13.65 5.99 10.48
N THR A 61 12.51 5.97 9.77
CA THR A 61 11.33 6.75 10.16
C THR A 61 10.70 6.20 11.44
N VAL A 62 10.53 4.86 11.54
CA VAL A 62 9.99 4.21 12.74
C VAL A 62 10.87 4.48 13.95
N GLN A 63 12.20 4.36 13.82
CA GLN A 63 13.14 4.68 14.91
C GLN A 63 12.96 6.11 15.41
N SER A 64 12.90 7.09 14.49
CA SER A 64 12.68 8.49 14.85
C SER A 64 11.35 8.71 15.59
N ILE A 65 10.29 8.01 15.22
CA ILE A 65 8.98 8.07 15.89
C ILE A 65 9.08 7.48 17.31
N LEU A 66 9.75 6.33 17.46
CA LEU A 66 9.95 5.66 18.74
C LEU A 66 10.81 6.50 19.70
N ASP A 67 11.86 7.17 19.18
CA ASP A 67 12.73 8.07 19.96
C ASP A 67 11.96 9.28 20.51
N ASN A 68 10.89 9.70 19.84
CA ASN A 68 9.98 10.75 20.32
C ASN A 68 8.86 10.25 21.22
N ASP A 69 8.90 8.98 21.62
CA ASP A 69 7.86 8.33 22.44
C ASP A 69 6.46 8.35 21.79
N GLU A 70 6.41 8.33 20.46
CA GLU A 70 5.16 8.39 19.68
C GLU A 70 4.75 7.01 19.15
N LYS A 71 3.46 6.90 18.77
CA LYS A 71 2.91 5.69 18.15
C LYS A 71 2.68 5.86 16.66
N THR A 72 2.87 4.78 15.90
CA THR A 72 2.69 4.77 14.45
C THR A 72 1.82 3.63 13.97
N LEU A 73 1.04 3.91 12.92
CA LEU A 73 0.35 2.92 12.08
C LEU A 73 1.09 2.77 10.76
N ILE A 74 1.35 1.54 10.35
CA ILE A 74 1.96 1.23 9.05
C ILE A 74 0.95 0.48 8.21
N PHE A 75 0.54 1.05 7.09
CA PHE A 75 -0.40 0.45 6.17
C PHE A 75 0.30 -0.23 5.01
N THR A 76 -0.09 -1.46 4.69
CA THR A 76 0.34 -2.20 3.51
C THR A 76 -0.82 -2.94 2.85
N GLN A 77 -0.77 -3.13 1.52
CA GLN A 77 -1.77 -3.90 0.78
C GLN A 77 -1.58 -5.41 0.92
N TYR A 78 -0.38 -5.84 1.27
CA TYR A 78 0.03 -7.24 1.26
C TYR A 78 0.26 -7.78 2.66
N LYS A 79 -0.49 -8.85 3.04
CA LYS A 79 -0.25 -9.53 4.31
C LYS A 79 1.21 -9.95 4.46
N GLU A 80 1.78 -10.52 3.40
CA GLU A 80 3.15 -10.98 3.38
C GLU A 80 4.18 -9.84 3.59
N MET A 81 3.91 -8.64 3.07
CA MET A 81 4.74 -7.48 3.37
C MET A 81 4.62 -7.07 4.86
N GLY A 82 3.43 -7.23 5.43
CA GLY A 82 3.23 -7.05 6.87
C GLY A 82 4.08 -8.02 7.70
N ASP A 83 4.16 -9.30 7.30
CA ASP A 83 5.02 -10.30 7.97
C ASP A 83 6.51 -9.89 7.88
N ILE A 84 6.97 -9.38 6.72
CA ILE A 84 8.35 -8.88 6.52
C ILE A 84 8.60 -7.65 7.40
N LEU A 85 7.68 -6.67 7.42
CA LEU A 85 7.78 -5.47 8.25
C LEU A 85 7.85 -5.82 9.73
N CYS A 86 7.02 -6.76 10.22
CA CYS A 86 7.08 -7.24 11.61
C CYS A 86 8.50 -7.73 11.95
N LYS A 87 9.04 -8.62 11.12
CA LYS A 87 10.36 -9.19 11.35
C LYS A 87 11.43 -8.10 11.38
N VAL A 88 11.52 -7.28 10.33
CA VAL A 88 12.60 -6.29 10.20
C VAL A 88 12.49 -5.21 11.29
N ILE A 89 11.29 -4.75 11.65
CA ILE A 89 11.10 -3.78 12.73
C ILE A 89 11.49 -4.37 14.09
N SER A 90 11.12 -5.64 14.35
CA SER A 90 11.55 -6.30 15.60
C SER A 90 13.05 -6.43 15.71
N ASP A 91 13.71 -6.80 14.62
CA ASP A 91 15.17 -6.99 14.58
C ASP A 91 15.92 -5.64 14.74
N GLU A 92 15.42 -4.56 14.13
CA GLU A 92 16.14 -3.28 14.02
C GLU A 92 15.74 -2.24 15.09
N CYS A 93 14.48 -2.25 15.53
CA CYS A 93 13.95 -1.21 16.42
C CYS A 93 13.75 -1.69 17.87
N SER A 94 14.12 -2.93 18.22
CA SER A 94 13.91 -3.52 19.56
C SER A 94 12.48 -3.35 20.08
N THR A 95 11.49 -3.45 19.18
CA THR A 95 10.06 -3.36 19.50
C THR A 95 9.29 -4.46 18.78
N GLU A 96 8.20 -4.93 19.39
CA GLU A 96 7.33 -5.95 18.81
C GLU A 96 6.11 -5.29 18.14
N PRO A 97 6.04 -5.19 16.80
CA PRO A 97 4.89 -4.62 16.14
C PRO A 97 3.64 -5.49 16.32
N LEU A 98 2.50 -4.86 16.54
CA LEU A 98 1.20 -5.51 16.44
C LEU A 98 0.83 -5.64 14.97
N PHE A 99 0.32 -6.81 14.56
CA PHE A 99 -0.05 -7.03 13.16
C PHE A 99 -1.54 -7.34 12.99
N PHE A 100 -2.28 -6.38 12.45
CA PHE A 100 -3.70 -6.47 12.17
C PHE A 100 -3.94 -6.90 10.71
N HIS A 101 -4.50 -8.09 10.49
CA HIS A 101 -4.74 -8.63 9.15
C HIS A 101 -6.04 -9.44 9.04
N GLY A 102 -6.43 -9.77 7.80
CA GLY A 102 -7.74 -10.38 7.49
C GLY A 102 -7.98 -11.76 8.08
N SER A 103 -6.92 -12.52 8.40
CA SER A 103 -7.05 -13.87 8.96
C SER A 103 -7.32 -13.89 10.46
N LEU A 104 -7.28 -12.74 11.16
CA LEU A 104 -7.60 -12.64 12.58
C LEU A 104 -9.10 -12.77 12.81
N THR A 105 -9.47 -13.47 13.89
CA THR A 105 -10.84 -13.52 14.40
C THR A 105 -11.28 -12.16 14.98
N VAL A 106 -12.56 -11.94 15.12
CA VAL A 106 -13.08 -10.69 15.71
C VAL A 106 -12.50 -10.41 17.11
N PRO A 107 -12.48 -11.38 18.05
CA PRO A 107 -11.89 -11.15 19.36
C PRO A 107 -10.40 -10.78 19.30
N GLN A 108 -9.61 -11.44 18.43
CA GLN A 108 -8.19 -11.11 18.26
C GLN A 108 -7.98 -9.69 17.75
N ARG A 109 -8.85 -9.23 16.84
CA ARG A 109 -8.80 -7.86 16.32
C ARG A 109 -9.10 -6.84 17.41
N GLU A 110 -10.13 -7.08 18.22
CA GLU A 110 -10.51 -6.23 19.35
C GLU A 110 -9.41 -6.14 20.39
N GLU A 111 -8.78 -7.27 20.71
CA GLU A 111 -7.63 -7.33 21.64
C GLU A 111 -6.44 -6.51 21.14
N LEU A 112 -6.06 -6.65 19.86
CA LEU A 112 -4.96 -5.88 19.25
C LEU A 112 -5.25 -4.37 19.26
N ILE A 113 -6.48 -3.97 18.94
CA ILE A 113 -6.88 -2.57 18.97
C ILE A 113 -6.81 -2.03 20.39
N ASN A 114 -7.38 -2.75 21.35
CA ASN A 114 -7.34 -2.34 22.76
C ASN A 114 -5.90 -2.23 23.26
N ARG A 115 -5.06 -3.23 22.99
CA ARG A 115 -3.64 -3.21 23.34
C ARG A 115 -2.93 -2.01 22.73
N PHE A 116 -3.11 -1.73 21.44
CA PHE A 116 -2.50 -0.55 20.80
C PHE A 116 -2.95 0.76 21.44
N GLN A 117 -4.22 0.88 21.84
CA GLN A 117 -4.75 2.10 22.44
C GLN A 117 -4.30 2.32 23.88
N THR A 118 -4.17 1.25 24.67
CA THR A 118 -4.00 1.36 26.14
C THR A 118 -2.59 1.04 26.64
N ASP A 119 -1.85 0.20 25.92
CA ASP A 119 -0.49 -0.21 26.29
C ASP A 119 0.54 0.81 25.78
N ALA A 120 1.32 1.40 26.67
CA ALA A 120 2.36 2.38 26.33
C ALA A 120 3.50 1.76 25.51
N ASP A 121 3.78 0.48 25.68
CA ASP A 121 4.87 -0.22 24.98
C ASP A 121 4.45 -0.69 23.59
N ALA A 122 3.15 -0.77 23.31
CA ALA A 122 2.61 -1.10 21.98
C ALA A 122 2.64 0.13 21.08
N LYS A 123 3.80 0.47 20.51
CA LYS A 123 4.02 1.71 19.75
C LYS A 123 3.84 1.56 18.24
N VAL A 124 3.98 0.37 17.69
CA VAL A 124 3.89 0.12 16.25
C VAL A 124 2.76 -0.86 15.97
N MET A 125 1.83 -0.48 15.09
CA MET A 125 0.81 -1.40 14.55
C MET A 125 0.86 -1.40 13.03
N ILE A 126 1.03 -2.58 12.46
CA ILE A 126 0.98 -2.82 11.02
C ILE A 126 -0.44 -3.26 10.66
N LEU A 127 -1.00 -2.69 9.59
CA LEU A 127 -2.35 -3.02 9.12
C LEU A 127 -2.32 -3.48 7.66
N SER A 128 -2.80 -4.69 7.42
CA SER A 128 -3.13 -5.11 6.05
C SER A 128 -4.52 -4.61 5.69
N LEU A 129 -4.59 -3.70 4.73
CA LEU A 129 -5.80 -2.89 4.44
C LEU A 129 -6.98 -3.69 3.89
N LYS A 130 -6.79 -4.88 3.36
CA LYS A 130 -7.92 -5.80 3.06
C LYS A 130 -8.70 -6.19 4.31
N ALA A 131 -8.10 -6.07 5.49
CA ALA A 131 -8.71 -6.36 6.78
C ALA A 131 -9.36 -5.14 7.46
N GLY A 132 -8.96 -3.95 7.05
CA GLY A 132 -9.33 -2.69 7.72
C GLY A 132 -10.65 -2.06 7.26
N GLY A 133 -11.53 -2.79 6.54
CA GLY A 133 -12.78 -2.27 5.95
C GLY A 133 -13.81 -1.67 6.92
N THR A 134 -13.66 -1.83 8.23
CA THR A 134 -14.69 -1.42 9.20
C THR A 134 -14.12 -0.55 10.31
N GLY A 135 -14.51 0.73 10.31
CA GLY A 135 -14.68 1.61 11.47
C GLY A 135 -13.66 1.63 12.60
N LEU A 136 -12.40 1.20 12.34
CA LEU A 136 -11.37 1.20 13.39
C LEU A 136 -11.11 2.62 13.90
N ASN A 137 -11.09 2.79 15.20
CA ASN A 137 -10.71 4.03 15.86
C ASN A 137 -9.33 3.83 16.51
N LEU A 138 -8.28 4.46 15.95
CA LEU A 138 -6.88 4.28 16.34
C LEU A 138 -6.23 5.62 16.68
N THR A 139 -6.91 6.40 17.53
CA THR A 139 -6.53 7.77 17.90
C THR A 139 -5.28 7.89 18.77
N SER A 140 -4.72 6.78 19.26
CA SER A 140 -3.44 6.83 20.01
C SER A 140 -2.23 7.07 19.09
N ALA A 141 -2.35 6.86 17.77
CA ALA A 141 -1.28 7.10 16.83
C ALA A 141 -1.21 8.57 16.41
N THR A 142 0.00 9.10 16.37
CA THR A 142 0.32 10.44 15.85
C THR A 142 1.05 10.38 14.50
N ASN A 143 1.44 9.19 14.07
CA ASN A 143 2.12 8.96 12.79
C ASN A 143 1.42 7.85 12.00
N VAL A 144 1.35 8.06 10.69
CA VAL A 144 0.83 7.11 9.70
C VAL A 144 1.86 6.92 8.61
N ILE A 145 2.21 5.68 8.31
CA ILE A 145 3.12 5.32 7.23
C ILE A 145 2.34 4.51 6.20
N HIS A 146 2.17 5.04 4.99
CA HIS A 146 1.72 4.28 3.83
C HIS A 146 2.96 3.64 3.17
N TYR A 147 3.19 2.35 3.44
CA TYR A 147 4.37 1.64 2.97
C TYR A 147 4.33 1.37 1.47
N ASP A 148 3.15 1.02 0.95
CA ASP A 148 2.94 0.87 -0.48
C ASP A 148 1.78 1.75 -0.97
N LEU A 149 1.94 2.31 -2.17
CA LEU A 149 0.99 3.23 -2.78
C LEU A 149 -0.33 2.53 -3.12
N TRP A 150 -1.43 3.20 -2.86
CA TRP A 150 -2.74 2.82 -3.31
C TRP A 150 -3.06 3.41 -4.68
N TRP A 151 -3.72 2.59 -5.52
CA TRP A 151 -4.22 3.05 -6.80
C TRP A 151 -5.35 4.08 -6.67
N ASN A 152 -6.04 4.06 -5.55
CA ASN A 152 -7.10 4.99 -5.24
C ASN A 152 -6.68 5.85 -4.04
N PRO A 153 -6.34 7.13 -4.24
CA PRO A 153 -5.97 8.04 -3.16
C PRO A 153 -7.03 8.13 -2.06
N ALA A 154 -8.33 7.99 -2.40
CA ALA A 154 -9.41 8.00 -1.40
C ALA A 154 -9.30 6.85 -0.38
N VAL A 155 -8.64 5.74 -0.74
CA VAL A 155 -8.40 4.64 0.21
C VAL A 155 -7.25 4.98 1.15
N GLU A 156 -6.22 5.70 0.69
CA GLU A 156 -5.17 6.24 1.57
C GLU A 156 -5.76 7.27 2.53
N ASP A 157 -6.58 8.21 2.02
CA ASP A 157 -7.27 9.22 2.81
C ASP A 157 -8.15 8.53 3.87
N GLN A 158 -8.96 7.54 3.48
CA GLN A 158 -9.80 6.77 4.40
C GLN A 158 -8.99 5.99 5.46
N ALA A 159 -7.79 5.51 5.11
CA ALA A 159 -6.91 4.85 6.07
C ALA A 159 -6.35 5.86 7.07
N THR A 160 -5.96 7.03 6.60
CA THR A 160 -5.49 8.16 7.44
C THR A 160 -6.60 8.68 8.35
N ASP A 161 -7.84 8.78 7.88
CA ASP A 161 -9.01 9.22 8.65
C ASP A 161 -9.34 8.31 9.86
N ARG A 162 -8.75 7.10 9.92
CA ARG A 162 -8.89 6.22 11.10
C ARG A 162 -8.13 6.73 12.31
N THR A 163 -7.10 7.54 12.07
CA THR A 163 -6.34 8.24 13.10
C THR A 163 -6.92 9.62 13.39
N TYR A 164 -7.54 10.24 12.38
CA TYR A 164 -8.12 11.58 12.41
C TYR A 164 -9.61 11.53 12.77
N ARG A 165 -9.95 11.04 13.98
CA ARG A 165 -11.36 11.01 14.45
C ARG A 165 -11.57 11.89 15.66
N ILE A 166 -12.85 12.12 16.00
CA ILE A 166 -13.27 12.82 17.22
C ILE A 166 -12.57 12.20 18.43
N GLY A 167 -11.76 12.99 19.13
CA GLY A 167 -10.89 12.57 20.24
C GLY A 167 -9.39 12.55 19.92
N GLN A 168 -8.97 12.93 18.71
CA GLN A 168 -7.57 13.18 18.37
C GLN A 168 -7.28 14.67 18.53
N ASP A 169 -6.55 15.03 19.58
CA ASP A 169 -6.15 16.42 19.88
C ASP A 169 -4.75 16.75 19.31
N LYS A 170 -4.05 15.78 18.74
CA LYS A 170 -2.69 15.94 18.19
C LYS A 170 -2.71 15.96 16.67
N ASN A 171 -1.77 16.69 16.08
CA ASN A 171 -1.51 16.61 14.65
C ASN A 171 -1.03 15.22 14.27
N VAL A 172 -1.55 14.68 13.18
CA VAL A 172 -1.10 13.39 12.62
C VAL A 172 -0.15 13.64 11.47
N MET A 173 1.07 13.09 11.59
CA MET A 173 2.08 13.11 10.53
C MET A 173 1.85 11.94 9.58
N VAL A 174 1.76 12.21 8.28
CA VAL A 174 1.55 11.18 7.26
C VAL A 174 2.79 11.03 6.38
N HIS A 175 3.35 9.83 6.34
CA HIS A 175 4.51 9.47 5.54
C HIS A 175 4.06 8.53 4.40
N ARG A 176 4.39 8.87 3.16
CA ARG A 176 4.15 8.02 1.98
C ARG A 176 5.49 7.53 1.46
N MET A 177 5.67 6.20 1.40
CA MET A 177 6.92 5.59 0.92
C MET A 177 6.83 5.34 -0.58
N ILE A 178 7.68 6.02 -1.36
CA ILE A 178 7.74 5.93 -2.81
C ILE A 178 9.17 5.64 -3.21
N THR A 179 9.39 4.63 -4.04
CA THR A 179 10.71 4.31 -4.58
C THR A 179 10.99 5.21 -5.79
N LEU A 180 11.93 6.13 -5.62
CA LEU A 180 12.31 7.08 -6.67
C LEU A 180 12.94 6.38 -7.88
N GLY A 181 12.80 6.97 -9.07
CA GLY A 181 13.31 6.41 -10.33
C GLY A 181 12.55 5.17 -10.82
N THR A 182 11.43 4.82 -10.19
CA THR A 182 10.63 3.65 -10.54
C THR A 182 9.24 4.01 -11.05
N PHE A 183 8.50 2.98 -11.48
CA PHE A 183 7.10 3.15 -11.86
C PHE A 183 6.20 3.71 -10.74
N GLU A 184 6.57 3.56 -9.47
CA GLU A 184 5.79 4.11 -8.34
C GLU A 184 5.75 5.64 -8.40
N GLU A 185 6.88 6.27 -8.67
CA GLU A 185 6.97 7.73 -8.81
C GLU A 185 6.10 8.23 -9.96
N LYS A 186 6.22 7.60 -11.14
CA LYS A 186 5.42 7.97 -12.32
C LYS A 186 3.91 7.78 -12.10
N ILE A 187 3.53 6.72 -11.38
CA ILE A 187 2.12 6.50 -11.03
C ILE A 187 1.64 7.54 -10.02
N ASP A 188 2.45 7.88 -9.02
CA ASP A 188 2.09 8.90 -8.04
C ASP A 188 1.86 10.26 -8.73
N GLU A 189 2.75 10.66 -9.64
CA GLU A 189 2.61 11.86 -10.45
C GLU A 189 1.34 11.83 -11.32
N MET A 190 1.08 10.70 -11.99
CA MET A 190 -0.13 10.52 -12.79
C MET A 190 -1.42 10.62 -11.94
N LEU A 191 -1.43 10.02 -10.75
CA LEU A 191 -2.59 10.07 -9.86
C LEU A 191 -2.81 11.48 -9.30
N LYS A 192 -1.74 12.21 -8.98
CA LYS A 192 -1.81 13.61 -8.54
C LYS A 192 -2.39 14.51 -9.64
N SER A 193 -1.87 14.42 -10.88
CA SER A 193 -2.36 15.22 -12.00
C SER A 193 -3.83 14.93 -12.33
N LYS A 194 -4.28 13.67 -12.18
CA LYS A 194 -5.67 13.29 -12.41
C LYS A 194 -6.59 13.68 -11.23
N LYS A 195 -6.09 13.72 -9.99
CA LYS A 195 -6.85 14.22 -8.82
C LYS A 195 -7.18 15.71 -8.99
N GLU A 196 -6.26 16.50 -9.50
CA GLU A 196 -6.47 17.93 -9.81
C GLU A 196 -7.55 18.16 -10.89
N LEU A 197 -7.68 17.20 -11.84
CA LEU A 197 -8.69 17.25 -12.89
C LEU A 197 -10.05 16.64 -12.49
N ALA A 198 -10.08 15.85 -11.41
CA ALA A 198 -11.18 14.95 -11.07
C ALA A 198 -11.93 15.29 -9.77
N ASP A 199 -11.97 16.56 -9.35
CA ASP A 199 -12.84 17.01 -8.25
C ASP A 199 -14.34 16.69 -8.48
N LEU A 200 -14.68 15.95 -9.53
CA LEU A 200 -16.05 15.65 -9.98
C LEU A 200 -16.41 14.18 -10.16
N ALA A 201 -15.52 13.20 -9.93
CA ALA A 201 -15.90 11.79 -10.09
C ALA A 201 -15.16 10.84 -9.15
N VAL A 202 -15.89 9.91 -8.53
CA VAL A 202 -15.35 8.78 -7.77
C VAL A 202 -14.50 7.92 -8.72
N TYR A 203 -13.19 8.07 -8.67
CA TYR A 203 -12.26 7.36 -9.54
C TYR A 203 -11.89 5.99 -8.95
N GLU A 204 -12.26 4.92 -9.64
CA GLU A 204 -11.68 3.59 -9.42
C GLU A 204 -10.26 3.55 -10.02
N GLY A 205 -9.23 3.80 -9.21
CA GLY A 205 -7.83 3.89 -9.67
C GLY A 205 -7.33 2.65 -10.43
N GLU A 206 -7.87 1.45 -10.12
CA GLU A 206 -7.58 0.22 -10.88
C GLU A 206 -8.04 0.30 -12.35
N LYS A 207 -9.11 1.03 -12.62
CA LYS A 207 -9.66 1.18 -13.96
C LYS A 207 -8.78 2.06 -14.85
N ILE A 208 -8.19 3.11 -14.27
CA ILE A 208 -7.28 4.02 -14.98
C ILE A 208 -6.13 3.24 -15.62
N ILE A 209 -5.50 2.34 -14.87
CA ILE A 209 -4.30 1.62 -15.30
C ILE A 209 -4.62 0.57 -16.36
N THR A 210 -5.80 -0.05 -16.27
CA THR A 210 -6.22 -1.04 -17.27
C THR A 210 -6.67 -0.43 -18.60
N GLU A 211 -6.92 0.88 -18.63
CA GLU A 211 -7.34 1.65 -19.82
C GLU A 211 -6.18 2.40 -20.48
N LEU A 212 -4.96 2.38 -19.89
CA LEU A 212 -3.77 2.98 -20.48
C LEU A 212 -3.46 2.39 -21.85
N SER A 213 -3.03 3.23 -22.78
CA SER A 213 -2.46 2.83 -24.07
C SER A 213 -1.13 2.09 -23.90
N ASP A 214 -0.68 1.37 -24.91
CA ASP A 214 0.59 0.67 -24.87
C ASP A 214 1.78 1.63 -24.69
N GLN A 215 1.69 2.86 -25.25
CA GLN A 215 2.71 3.90 -25.08
C GLN A 215 2.76 4.41 -23.63
N GLU A 216 1.61 4.73 -23.03
CA GLU A 216 1.55 5.15 -21.64
C GLU A 216 2.07 4.07 -20.69
N ILE A 217 1.77 2.80 -20.96
CA ILE A 217 2.31 1.65 -20.23
C ILE A 217 3.83 1.60 -20.35
N TYR A 218 4.35 1.73 -21.58
CA TYR A 218 5.79 1.76 -21.82
C TYR A 218 6.47 2.90 -21.06
N ASP A 219 5.89 4.10 -21.11
CA ASP A 219 6.44 5.30 -20.45
C ASP A 219 6.45 5.17 -18.93
N ILE A 220 5.42 4.55 -18.34
CA ILE A 220 5.34 4.29 -16.90
C ILE A 220 6.37 3.24 -16.46
N PHE A 221 6.55 2.18 -17.24
CA PHE A 221 7.39 1.05 -16.85
C PHE A 221 8.83 1.13 -17.36
N SER A 222 9.15 2.07 -18.25
CA SER A 222 10.54 2.35 -18.60
C SER A 222 11.27 2.94 -17.39
N LEU A 223 12.42 2.38 -17.03
CA LEU A 223 13.29 2.97 -16.02
C LEU A 223 13.73 4.35 -16.48
N SER A 224 13.69 5.34 -15.57
CA SER A 224 14.35 6.62 -15.83
C SER A 224 15.85 6.34 -15.89
N ALA A 225 16.48 6.60 -17.03
CA ALA A 225 17.94 6.59 -17.11
C ALA A 225 18.45 7.65 -16.13
N GLY A 226 19.07 7.21 -15.04
CA GLY A 226 19.75 8.07 -14.10
C GLY A 226 21.01 8.69 -14.70
#